data_e63e67f74e69ee121a2fa68192fdc0fe
#
_entry.id   e63e67f74e69ee121a2fa68192fdc0fe
#
_cell.length_a   1.000
_cell.length_b   1.000
_cell.length_c   1.000
_cell.angle_alpha   90.00
_cell.angle_beta   90.00
_cell.angle_gamma   90.00
#
_symmetry.space_group_name_H-M   'P 1'
#
loop_
_entity.id
_entity.type
_entity.pdbx_description
1 polymer ?
#
loop_
_entity_poly.entity_id
_entity_poly.type
_entity_poly.pdbx_seq_one_letter_code
_entity_poly.pdbx_strand_id
1 'polypeptide(L)'
;MPENWKFLTEDHKITDLPHDEIPEIVFWGRSNVGKSSLVNSITNLKIAKTSKTPGRTRSLVFFELKGKFRIVDFPGYGFSKISKGDELKLNKLVDYYIKKRKNICKFFVLIDSLHGFKKIDEDIISQLNIFIKKKIFIVFTKQDILKNKCQLDHLRNFNEIADKKLNKKFFNTSIKQVNTIILLKKFLMSS
;
A
#
# COMPACT_ATOMS: atom_id res chain seq x y z
N MET A 1 -22.37 -4.58 10.77
CA MET A 1 -21.66 -5.73 11.36
C MET A 1 -20.17 -5.46 11.28
N PRO A 2 -19.35 -5.77 12.27
CA PRO A 2 -17.90 -5.64 12.15
C PRO A 2 -17.39 -6.49 10.99
N GLU A 3 -16.56 -5.90 10.13
CA GLU A 3 -15.92 -6.60 9.04
C GLU A 3 -14.98 -7.66 9.61
N ASN A 4 -15.19 -8.90 9.25
CA ASN A 4 -14.44 -10.03 9.82
C ASN A 4 -13.25 -10.37 8.93
N TRP A 5 -12.22 -9.53 8.95
CA TRP A 5 -10.92 -9.78 8.33
C TRP A 5 -10.16 -10.85 9.11
N LYS A 6 -9.46 -11.71 8.41
CA LYS A 6 -8.53 -12.70 8.98
C LYS A 6 -7.18 -12.62 8.29
N PHE A 7 -6.12 -12.93 9.01
CA PHE A 7 -4.82 -13.23 8.40
C PHE A 7 -4.96 -14.52 7.60
N LEU A 8 -4.48 -14.52 6.36
CA LEU A 8 -4.52 -15.68 5.49
C LEU A 8 -3.16 -16.36 5.43
N THR A 9 -2.15 -15.66 4.92
CA THR A 9 -0.80 -16.21 4.72
C THR A 9 0.26 -15.11 4.63
N GLU A 10 1.52 -15.51 4.79
CA GLU A 10 2.71 -14.70 4.55
C GLU A 10 3.60 -15.45 3.56
N ASP A 11 3.68 -14.97 2.31
CA ASP A 11 4.29 -15.71 1.22
C ASP A 11 5.64 -15.12 0.84
N HIS A 12 6.63 -16.00 0.72
CA HIS A 12 8.01 -15.67 0.39
C HIS A 12 8.41 -16.15 -1.02
N LYS A 13 7.57 -17.00 -1.65
CA LYS A 13 7.83 -17.61 -2.96
C LYS A 13 6.60 -17.49 -3.86
N ILE A 14 6.86 -17.51 -5.17
CA ILE A 14 5.82 -17.48 -6.20
C ILE A 14 4.85 -18.67 -6.09
N THR A 15 5.38 -19.84 -5.71
CA THR A 15 4.60 -21.09 -5.57
C THR A 15 3.60 -21.08 -4.43
N ASP A 16 3.80 -20.20 -3.45
CA ASP A 16 3.01 -20.16 -2.23
C ASP A 16 1.80 -19.22 -2.35
N LEU A 17 1.75 -18.43 -3.45
CA LEU A 17 0.67 -17.46 -3.68
C LEU A 17 -0.69 -18.14 -3.80
N PRO A 18 -1.77 -17.56 -3.24
CA PRO A 18 -3.13 -18.12 -3.38
C PRO A 18 -3.54 -18.31 -4.84
N HIS A 19 -4.10 -19.47 -5.19
CA HIS A 19 -4.42 -19.87 -6.57
C HIS A 19 -5.90 -19.65 -6.98
N ASP A 20 -6.63 -18.80 -6.28
CA ASP A 20 -8.01 -18.46 -6.58
C ASP A 20 -8.15 -17.09 -7.27
N GLU A 21 -9.39 -16.68 -7.56
CA GLU A 21 -9.72 -15.44 -8.26
C GLU A 21 -10.29 -14.35 -7.32
N ILE A 22 -10.14 -14.49 -6.00
CA ILE A 22 -10.62 -13.48 -5.06
C ILE A 22 -9.94 -12.13 -5.36
N PRO A 23 -10.71 -11.03 -5.52
CA PRO A 23 -10.17 -9.72 -5.84
C PRO A 23 -9.15 -9.25 -4.80
N GLU A 24 -8.01 -8.74 -5.27
CA GLU A 24 -6.89 -8.32 -4.43
C GLU A 24 -6.66 -6.82 -4.48
N ILE A 25 -6.52 -6.24 -3.29
CA ILE A 25 -6.25 -4.83 -3.05
C ILE A 25 -4.84 -4.72 -2.50
N VAL A 26 -3.92 -4.18 -3.30
CA VAL A 26 -2.51 -4.11 -2.94
C VAL A 26 -2.18 -2.79 -2.28
N PHE A 27 -1.41 -2.83 -1.20
CA PHE A 27 -0.80 -1.67 -0.56
C PHE A 27 0.72 -1.74 -0.67
N TRP A 28 1.31 -0.72 -1.28
CA TRP A 28 2.76 -0.60 -1.45
C TRP A 28 3.24 0.80 -1.14
N GLY A 29 4.47 0.95 -0.68
CA GLY A 29 5.03 2.24 -0.33
C GLY A 29 6.43 2.11 0.27
N ARG A 30 7.08 3.25 0.49
CA ARG A 30 8.41 3.28 1.13
C ARG A 30 8.37 2.66 2.53
N SER A 31 9.51 2.12 2.95
CA SER A 31 9.68 1.70 4.34
C SER A 31 9.31 2.85 5.29
N ASN A 32 8.59 2.52 6.39
CA ASN A 32 8.12 3.48 7.40
C ASN A 32 7.09 4.53 6.91
N VAL A 33 6.50 4.37 5.75
CA VAL A 33 5.42 5.24 5.25
C VAL A 33 4.13 5.14 6.08
N GLY A 34 3.99 4.12 6.93
CA GLY A 34 2.79 3.86 7.74
C GLY A 34 1.87 2.78 7.15
N LYS A 35 2.35 2.01 6.17
CA LYS A 35 1.58 1.00 5.45
C LYS A 35 0.97 -0.06 6.37
N SER A 36 1.76 -0.75 7.18
CA SER A 36 1.27 -1.77 8.11
C SER A 36 0.33 -1.22 9.18
N SER A 37 0.54 0.04 9.63
CA SER A 37 -0.39 0.72 10.54
C SER A 37 -1.74 0.99 9.88
N LEU A 38 -1.73 1.40 8.61
CA LEU A 38 -2.94 1.62 7.83
C LEU A 38 -3.69 0.31 7.60
N VAL A 39 -2.99 -0.76 7.19
CA VAL A 39 -3.58 -2.10 7.01
C VAL A 39 -4.21 -2.61 8.30
N ASN A 40 -3.51 -2.50 9.44
CA ASN A 40 -4.06 -2.86 10.75
C ASN A 40 -5.32 -2.04 11.09
N SER A 41 -5.34 -0.75 10.79
CA SER A 41 -6.50 0.12 11.02
C SER A 41 -7.70 -0.23 10.11
N ILE A 42 -7.43 -0.66 8.87
CA ILE A 42 -8.46 -1.10 7.93
C ILE A 42 -9.04 -2.44 8.36
N THR A 43 -8.21 -3.40 8.71
CA THR A 43 -8.61 -4.79 9.01
C THR A 43 -9.07 -4.99 10.46
N ASN A 44 -8.79 -4.03 11.36
CA ASN A 44 -8.90 -4.16 12.81
C ASN A 44 -8.06 -5.32 13.39
N LEU A 45 -7.03 -5.75 12.67
CA LEU A 45 -6.08 -6.77 13.09
C LEU A 45 -4.77 -6.11 13.54
N LYS A 46 -4.10 -6.68 14.53
CA LYS A 46 -2.77 -6.24 14.99
C LYS A 46 -1.64 -7.13 14.45
N ILE A 47 -1.84 -7.73 13.29
CA ILE A 47 -0.95 -8.76 12.73
C ILE A 47 0.09 -8.17 11.79
N ALA A 48 -0.27 -7.13 11.01
CA ALA A 48 0.72 -6.45 10.19
C ALA A 48 1.80 -5.85 11.11
N LYS A 49 3.03 -6.39 11.01
CA LYS A 49 4.14 -6.04 11.92
C LYS A 49 4.50 -4.57 11.77
N THR A 50 4.01 -3.75 12.69
CA THR A 50 4.41 -2.35 12.79
C THR A 50 5.76 -2.28 13.51
N SER A 51 6.81 -1.79 12.87
CA SER A 51 8.08 -1.54 13.52
C SER A 51 8.71 -0.25 13.04
N LYS A 52 9.45 0.39 13.96
CA LYS A 52 10.30 1.54 13.62
C LYS A 52 11.55 1.11 12.82
N THR A 53 11.88 -0.18 12.80
CA THR A 53 13.03 -0.71 12.07
C THR A 53 12.67 -0.95 10.61
N PRO A 54 13.32 -0.29 9.64
CA PRO A 54 13.07 -0.47 8.21
C PRO A 54 13.42 -1.88 7.73
N GLY A 55 12.71 -2.39 6.69
CA GLY A 55 13.04 -3.66 6.04
C GLY A 55 12.56 -4.92 6.77
N ARG A 56 11.51 -4.81 7.61
CA ARG A 56 11.00 -5.96 8.39
C ARG A 56 10.00 -6.83 7.63
N THR A 57 9.21 -6.26 6.71
CA THR A 57 8.34 -7.04 5.84
C THR A 57 9.15 -7.52 4.64
N ARG A 58 9.44 -8.83 4.58
CA ARG A 58 10.25 -9.50 3.54
C ARG A 58 9.43 -10.45 2.69
N SER A 59 8.12 -10.27 2.68
CA SER A 59 7.12 -11.19 2.13
C SER A 59 5.92 -10.41 1.65
N LEU A 60 5.04 -11.06 0.92
CA LEU A 60 3.69 -10.59 0.64
C LEU A 60 2.79 -11.11 1.76
N VAL A 61 2.10 -10.21 2.47
CA VAL A 61 1.21 -10.59 3.57
C VAL A 61 -0.25 -10.41 3.14
N PHE A 62 -1.03 -11.48 3.26
CA PHE A 62 -2.41 -11.54 2.80
C PHE A 62 -3.39 -11.51 3.97
N PHE A 63 -4.38 -10.63 3.87
CA PHE A 63 -5.54 -10.56 4.76
C PHE A 63 -6.81 -10.77 3.93
N GLU A 64 -7.74 -11.57 4.41
CA GLU A 64 -8.95 -11.91 3.66
C GLU A 64 -10.22 -11.48 4.41
N LEU A 65 -11.16 -10.91 3.67
CA LEU A 65 -12.51 -10.60 4.14
C LEU A 65 -13.51 -11.63 3.58
N LYS A 66 -13.72 -12.74 4.31
CA LYS A 66 -14.77 -13.76 4.03
C LYS A 66 -14.92 -14.14 2.54
N GLY A 67 -13.82 -14.38 1.84
CA GLY A 67 -13.83 -14.76 0.42
C GLY A 67 -14.26 -13.66 -0.56
N LYS A 68 -14.46 -12.41 -0.11
CA LYS A 68 -14.90 -11.30 -0.96
C LYS A 68 -13.75 -10.50 -1.54
N PHE A 69 -12.78 -10.15 -0.69
CA PHE A 69 -11.62 -9.35 -1.03
C PHE A 69 -10.40 -9.80 -0.23
N ARG A 70 -9.21 -9.56 -0.79
CA ARG A 70 -7.94 -9.65 -0.07
C ARG A 70 -7.24 -8.31 -0.04
N ILE A 71 -6.65 -7.99 1.08
CA ILE A 71 -5.61 -6.95 1.19
C ILE A 71 -4.28 -7.66 1.13
N VAL A 72 -3.37 -7.13 0.29
CA VAL A 72 -2.01 -7.61 0.16
C VAL A 72 -1.04 -6.52 0.58
N ASP A 73 -0.38 -6.73 1.70
CA ASP A 73 0.64 -5.83 2.25
C ASP A 73 2.00 -6.18 1.64
N PHE A 74 2.50 -5.31 0.75
CA PHE A 74 3.77 -5.48 0.05
C PHE A 74 4.96 -5.06 0.93
N PRO A 75 6.14 -5.65 0.72
CA PRO A 75 7.37 -5.16 1.36
C PRO A 75 7.65 -3.71 0.98
N GLY A 76 8.08 -2.92 1.97
CA GLY A 76 8.43 -1.52 1.73
C GLY A 76 9.66 -1.38 0.84
N TYR A 77 9.62 -0.45 -0.14
CA TYR A 77 10.76 -0.15 -0.98
C TYR A 77 11.63 1.00 -0.44
N GLY A 78 12.80 1.21 -1.06
CA GLY A 78 13.69 2.37 -0.80
C GLY A 78 14.55 2.27 0.45
N PHE A 79 14.53 1.15 1.17
CA PHE A 79 15.41 0.89 2.30
C PHE A 79 15.60 -0.61 2.50
N SER A 80 16.82 -1.11 2.32
CA SER A 80 17.12 -2.53 2.50
C SER A 80 18.29 -2.72 3.48
N LYS A 81 18.01 -3.38 4.61
CA LYS A 81 19.02 -4.00 5.47
C LYS A 81 19.02 -5.52 5.29
N ILE A 82 18.71 -6.00 4.09
CA ILE A 82 18.69 -7.42 3.74
C ILE A 82 19.89 -7.74 2.85
N SER A 83 20.27 -9.01 2.82
CA SER A 83 21.32 -9.46 1.91
C SER A 83 20.93 -9.18 0.45
N LYS A 84 21.91 -8.92 -0.42
CA LYS A 84 21.66 -8.74 -1.87
C LYS A 84 20.89 -9.91 -2.49
N GLY A 85 21.15 -11.14 -2.01
CA GLY A 85 20.45 -12.34 -2.46
C GLY A 85 18.97 -12.37 -2.09
N ASP A 86 18.62 -11.97 -0.87
CA ASP A 86 17.23 -11.92 -0.41
C ASP A 86 16.47 -10.77 -1.07
N GLU A 87 17.13 -9.63 -1.28
CA GLU A 87 16.57 -8.51 -2.03
C GLU A 87 16.22 -8.92 -3.47
N LEU A 88 17.09 -9.64 -4.15
CA LEU A 88 16.84 -10.13 -5.50
C LEU A 88 15.65 -11.10 -5.54
N LYS A 89 15.53 -12.02 -4.57
CA LYS A 89 14.39 -12.93 -4.46
C LYS A 89 13.09 -12.18 -4.25
N LEU A 90 13.10 -11.21 -3.35
CA LEU A 90 11.94 -10.37 -3.03
C LEU A 90 11.49 -9.53 -4.24
N ASN A 91 12.43 -8.91 -4.94
CA ASN A 91 12.16 -8.14 -6.14
C ASN A 91 11.56 -9.03 -7.25
N LYS A 92 12.07 -10.26 -7.44
CA LYS A 92 11.48 -11.22 -8.36
C LYS A 92 10.06 -11.62 -8.01
N LEU A 93 9.76 -11.82 -6.72
CA LEU A 93 8.41 -12.14 -6.24
C LEU A 93 7.44 -10.98 -6.51
N VAL A 94 7.83 -9.75 -6.16
CA VAL A 94 7.04 -8.53 -6.38
C VAL A 94 6.80 -8.30 -7.89
N ASP A 95 7.85 -8.41 -8.70
CA ASP A 95 7.78 -8.22 -10.15
C ASP A 95 6.86 -9.27 -10.81
N TYR A 96 7.00 -10.53 -10.43
CA TYR A 96 6.10 -11.61 -10.89
C TYR A 96 4.64 -11.31 -10.51
N TYR A 97 4.40 -10.93 -9.26
CA TYR A 97 3.07 -10.61 -8.78
C TYR A 97 2.43 -9.48 -9.60
N ILE A 98 3.12 -8.36 -9.78
CA ILE A 98 2.62 -7.21 -10.53
C ILE A 98 2.32 -7.58 -12.00
N LYS A 99 3.19 -8.37 -12.63
CA LYS A 99 3.07 -8.70 -14.06
C LYS A 99 2.07 -9.83 -14.36
N LYS A 100 1.92 -10.78 -13.45
CA LYS A 100 1.18 -12.04 -13.72
C LYS A 100 -0.13 -12.16 -12.95
N ARG A 101 -0.30 -11.44 -11.83
CA ARG A 101 -1.50 -11.55 -11.02
C ARG A 101 -2.68 -10.84 -11.68
N LYS A 102 -3.73 -11.59 -12.03
CA LYS A 102 -4.89 -11.08 -12.79
C LYS A 102 -5.98 -10.48 -11.90
N ASN A 103 -6.10 -10.93 -10.67
CA ASN A 103 -7.16 -10.55 -9.74
C ASN A 103 -6.86 -9.27 -8.93
N ILE A 104 -5.78 -8.53 -9.23
CA ILE A 104 -5.55 -7.19 -8.68
C ILE A 104 -6.67 -6.26 -9.15
N CYS A 105 -7.55 -5.85 -8.24
CA CYS A 105 -8.64 -4.92 -8.52
C CYS A 105 -8.30 -3.46 -8.19
N LYS A 106 -7.48 -3.21 -7.15
CA LYS A 106 -6.99 -1.88 -6.76
C LYS A 106 -5.55 -1.96 -6.27
N PHE A 107 -4.75 -0.96 -6.61
CA PHE A 107 -3.34 -0.86 -6.20
C PHE A 107 -3.08 0.52 -5.57
N PHE A 108 -2.77 0.54 -4.30
CA PHE A 108 -2.52 1.77 -3.54
C PHE A 108 -1.02 1.99 -3.33
N VAL A 109 -0.52 3.12 -3.84
CA VAL A 109 0.84 3.61 -3.56
C VAL A 109 0.76 4.60 -2.41
N LEU A 110 1.46 4.31 -1.32
CA LEU A 110 1.44 5.11 -0.10
C LEU A 110 2.60 6.11 -0.09
N ILE A 111 2.24 7.36 0.17
CA ILE A 111 3.17 8.50 0.27
C ILE A 111 3.03 9.13 1.65
N ASP A 112 4.14 9.43 2.31
CA ASP A 112 4.13 10.16 3.57
C ASP A 112 3.77 11.63 3.34
N SER A 113 2.73 12.14 4.03
CA SER A 113 2.23 13.51 3.82
C SER A 113 3.26 14.60 4.12
N LEU A 114 4.22 14.35 5.02
CA LEU A 114 5.27 15.30 5.35
C LEU A 114 6.38 15.33 4.29
N HIS A 115 6.75 14.15 3.78
CA HIS A 115 7.90 14.01 2.90
C HIS A 115 7.55 14.03 1.41
N GLY A 116 6.27 13.84 1.05
CA GLY A 116 5.77 13.83 -0.33
C GLY A 116 6.43 12.80 -1.23
N PHE A 117 6.28 13.03 -2.53
CA PHE A 117 6.88 12.19 -3.56
C PHE A 117 8.40 12.25 -3.55
N LYS A 118 9.03 11.11 -3.77
CA LYS A 118 10.44 10.96 -4.10
C LYS A 118 10.57 10.39 -5.51
N LYS A 119 11.72 10.53 -6.13
CA LYS A 119 11.99 10.00 -7.48
C LYS A 119 11.63 8.51 -7.59
N ILE A 120 11.95 7.71 -6.58
CA ILE A 120 11.61 6.28 -6.55
C ILE A 120 10.10 6.04 -6.58
N ASP A 121 9.28 6.91 -5.96
CA ASP A 121 7.82 6.77 -5.98
C ASP A 121 7.28 7.01 -7.41
N GLU A 122 7.79 8.04 -8.08
CA GLU A 122 7.43 8.35 -9.48
C GLU A 122 7.85 7.23 -10.43
N ASP A 123 9.04 6.67 -10.26
CA ASP A 123 9.55 5.56 -11.08
C ASP A 123 8.68 4.32 -10.90
N ILE A 124 8.29 3.99 -9.66
CA ILE A 124 7.39 2.88 -9.35
C ILE A 124 6.01 3.10 -9.97
N ILE A 125 5.41 4.28 -9.82
CA ILE A 125 4.11 4.60 -10.42
C ILE A 125 4.18 4.49 -11.95
N SER A 126 5.27 4.94 -12.55
CA SER A 126 5.48 4.84 -14.00
C SER A 126 5.54 3.38 -14.45
N GLN A 127 6.28 2.52 -13.74
CA GLN A 127 6.32 1.08 -14.01
C GLN A 127 4.97 0.40 -13.81
N LEU A 128 4.26 0.71 -12.72
CA LEU A 128 2.93 0.17 -12.45
C LEU A 128 1.92 0.54 -13.55
N ASN A 129 2.02 1.73 -14.12
CA ASN A 129 1.15 2.18 -15.22
C ASN A 129 1.22 1.27 -16.45
N ILE A 130 2.35 0.59 -16.68
CA ILE A 130 2.50 -0.34 -17.80
C ILE A 130 1.58 -1.58 -17.62
N PHE A 131 1.47 -2.09 -16.38
CA PHE A 131 0.80 -3.36 -16.11
C PHE A 131 -0.62 -3.18 -15.53
N ILE A 132 -0.84 -2.17 -14.68
CA ILE A 132 -2.05 -2.04 -13.85
C ILE A 132 -2.91 -0.83 -14.27
N LYS A 133 -2.33 0.18 -14.94
CA LYS A 133 -3.00 1.36 -15.53
C LYS A 133 -4.00 2.05 -14.58
N LYS A 134 -5.31 1.97 -14.89
CA LYS A 134 -6.41 2.69 -14.20
C LYS A 134 -6.67 2.24 -12.76
N LYS A 135 -6.05 1.18 -12.29
CA LYS A 135 -6.28 0.62 -10.95
C LYS A 135 -5.33 1.20 -9.88
N ILE A 136 -4.49 2.17 -10.21
CA ILE A 136 -3.52 2.77 -9.29
C ILE A 136 -4.12 3.99 -8.61
N PHE A 137 -3.99 4.04 -7.28
CA PHE A 137 -4.46 5.12 -6.40
C PHE A 137 -3.34 5.57 -5.49
N ILE A 138 -3.35 6.84 -5.07
CA ILE A 138 -2.36 7.38 -4.13
C ILE A 138 -3.00 7.53 -2.75
N VAL A 139 -2.29 7.13 -1.70
CA VAL A 139 -2.70 7.38 -0.31
C VAL A 139 -1.63 8.17 0.40
N PHE A 140 -1.94 9.41 0.73
CA PHE A 140 -1.12 10.23 1.61
C PHE A 140 -1.40 9.83 3.05
N THR A 141 -0.37 9.35 3.73
CA THR A 141 -0.47 8.86 5.11
C THR A 141 -0.01 9.90 6.12
N LYS A 142 -0.35 9.72 7.40
CA LYS A 142 0.15 10.54 8.51
C LYS A 142 -0.17 12.04 8.39
N GLN A 143 -1.31 12.42 7.80
CA GLN A 143 -1.66 13.85 7.70
C GLN A 143 -1.79 14.54 9.06
N ASP A 144 -2.00 13.79 10.15
CA ASP A 144 -2.07 14.27 11.54
C ASP A 144 -0.77 14.85 12.09
N ILE A 145 0.37 14.58 11.45
CA ILE A 145 1.66 15.13 11.88
C ILE A 145 1.94 16.52 11.29
N LEU A 146 1.16 16.97 10.33
CA LEU A 146 1.28 18.29 9.72
C LEU A 146 0.77 19.35 10.71
N LYS A 147 1.66 20.27 11.13
CA LYS A 147 1.38 21.20 12.23
C LYS A 147 1.23 22.66 11.81
N ASN A 148 1.75 23.04 10.66
CA ASN A 148 1.77 24.43 10.22
C ASN A 148 1.27 24.61 8.78
N LYS A 149 0.97 25.87 8.43
CA LYS A 149 0.42 26.22 7.12
C LYS A 149 1.33 25.76 5.97
N CYS A 150 2.63 25.92 6.09
CA CYS A 150 3.59 25.52 5.06
C CYS A 150 3.51 24.02 4.75
N GLN A 151 3.44 23.16 5.77
CA GLN A 151 3.29 21.71 5.59
C GLN A 151 1.95 21.33 4.95
N LEU A 152 0.88 22.04 5.30
CA LEU A 152 -0.44 21.84 4.69
C LEU A 152 -0.45 22.28 3.22
N ASP A 153 0.22 23.38 2.89
CA ASP A 153 0.35 23.84 1.50
C ASP A 153 1.21 22.87 0.67
N HIS A 154 2.27 22.30 1.25
CA HIS A 154 3.02 21.22 0.60
C HIS A 154 2.13 20.00 0.32
N LEU A 155 1.28 19.58 1.27
CA LEU A 155 0.35 18.48 1.01
C LEU A 155 -0.64 18.81 -0.12
N ARG A 156 -1.12 20.05 -0.21
CA ARG A 156 -1.97 20.49 -1.35
C ARG A 156 -1.24 20.36 -2.68
N ASN A 157 0.04 20.78 -2.75
CA ASN A 157 0.86 20.60 -3.93
C ASN A 157 1.05 19.13 -4.30
N PHE A 158 1.24 18.22 -3.32
CA PHE A 158 1.32 16.78 -3.58
C PHE A 158 -0.01 16.21 -4.10
N ASN A 159 -1.13 16.69 -3.56
CA ASN A 159 -2.46 16.32 -4.07
C ASN A 159 -2.63 16.75 -5.54
N GLU A 160 -2.19 17.96 -5.90
CA GLU A 160 -2.21 18.43 -7.28
C GLU A 160 -1.29 17.62 -8.20
N ILE A 161 -0.13 17.20 -7.73
CA ILE A 161 0.75 16.29 -8.48
C ILE A 161 0.04 14.96 -8.73
N ALA A 162 -0.59 14.38 -7.73
CA ALA A 162 -1.33 13.12 -7.87
C ALA A 162 -2.47 13.26 -8.90
N ASP A 163 -3.27 14.30 -8.79
CA ASP A 163 -4.44 14.55 -9.63
C ASP A 163 -4.04 14.98 -11.06
N LYS A 164 -3.33 16.10 -11.17
CA LYS A 164 -3.07 16.76 -12.47
C LYS A 164 -1.90 16.14 -13.23
N LYS A 165 -0.76 15.85 -12.56
CA LYS A 165 0.45 15.34 -13.22
C LYS A 165 0.40 13.84 -13.43
N LEU A 166 -0.03 13.08 -12.42
CA LEU A 166 -0.06 11.62 -12.46
C LEU A 166 -1.41 11.06 -12.91
N ASN A 167 -2.46 11.90 -12.94
CA ASN A 167 -3.85 11.50 -13.24
C ASN A 167 -4.28 10.30 -12.37
N LYS A 168 -4.08 10.41 -11.05
CA LYS A 168 -4.42 9.40 -10.07
C LYS A 168 -5.34 9.94 -9.00
N LYS A 169 -6.45 9.24 -8.73
CA LYS A 169 -7.27 9.51 -7.56
C LYS A 169 -6.45 9.33 -6.29
N PHE A 170 -6.61 10.21 -5.33
CA PHE A 170 -5.85 10.20 -4.08
C PHE A 170 -6.74 10.26 -2.84
N PHE A 171 -6.16 9.89 -1.70
CA PHE A 171 -6.79 9.94 -0.37
C PHE A 171 -5.78 10.50 0.63
N ASN A 172 -6.21 11.49 1.42
CA ASN A 172 -5.44 11.96 2.57
C ASN A 172 -5.90 11.21 3.82
N THR A 173 -4.98 10.55 4.53
CA THR A 173 -5.33 9.64 5.63
C THR A 173 -4.48 9.85 6.88
N SER A 174 -5.09 9.53 8.02
CA SER A 174 -4.41 9.33 9.29
C SER A 174 -5.10 8.23 10.09
N ILE A 175 -4.31 7.33 10.66
CA ILE A 175 -4.84 6.30 11.59
C ILE A 175 -5.41 6.90 12.88
N LYS A 176 -5.07 8.17 13.20
CA LYS A 176 -5.64 8.91 14.32
C LYS A 176 -6.96 9.63 13.97
N GLN A 177 -7.28 9.74 12.69
CA GLN A 177 -8.49 10.41 12.19
C GLN A 177 -9.42 9.37 11.56
N VAL A 178 -10.29 8.78 12.37
CA VAL A 178 -11.14 7.64 12.01
C VAL A 178 -11.96 7.90 10.73
N ASN A 179 -12.46 9.12 10.53
CA ASN A 179 -13.26 9.48 9.36
C ASN A 179 -12.49 9.26 8.04
N THR A 180 -11.17 9.54 8.03
CA THR A 180 -10.33 9.34 6.83
C THR A 180 -10.18 7.86 6.50
N ILE A 181 -10.12 7.01 7.50
CA ILE A 181 -10.05 5.55 7.33
C ILE A 181 -11.40 5.01 6.86
N ILE A 182 -12.52 5.51 7.39
CA ILE A 182 -13.87 5.12 6.95
C ILE A 182 -14.06 5.45 5.46
N LEU A 183 -13.65 6.63 5.01
CA LEU A 183 -13.73 7.02 3.59
C LEU A 183 -12.91 6.09 2.70
N LEU A 184 -11.67 5.78 3.11
CA LEU A 184 -10.83 4.84 2.38
C LEU A 184 -11.46 3.44 2.35
N LYS A 185 -11.95 2.92 3.48
CA LYS A 185 -12.65 1.62 3.56
C LYS A 185 -13.84 1.54 2.60
N LYS A 186 -14.70 2.55 2.58
CA LYS A 186 -15.83 2.60 1.64
C LYS A 186 -15.36 2.47 0.18
N PHE A 187 -14.27 3.14 -0.17
CA PHE A 187 -13.71 3.05 -1.52
C PHE A 187 -13.05 1.68 -1.80
N LEU A 188 -12.39 1.06 -0.82
CA LEU A 188 -11.83 -0.29 -1.00
C LEU A 188 -12.91 -1.30 -1.39
N MET A 189 -14.09 -1.17 -0.81
CA MET A 189 -15.20 -2.11 -0.96
C MET A 189 -16.17 -1.75 -2.10
N SER A 190 -16.02 -0.60 -2.74
CA SER A 190 -16.77 -0.28 -3.96
C SER A 190 -16.24 -1.10 -5.14
N SER A 191 -17.14 -1.55 -5.98
CA SER A 191 -16.86 -2.24 -7.25
C SER A 191 -16.09 -1.35 -8.22
#